data_988fb4b1a0e33909135aed6085c43762
#
_entry.id   988fb4b1a0e33909135aed6085c43762
#
_cell.length_a   1.000
_cell.length_b   1.000
_cell.length_c   1.000
_cell.angle_alpha   90.00
_cell.angle_beta   90.00
_cell.angle_gamma   90.00
#
_symmetry.space_group_name_H-M   'P 1'
#
loop_
_entity.id
_entity.type
_entity.pdbx_description
1 polymer ?
#
loop_
_entity_poly.entity_id
_entity_poly.type
_entity_poly.pdbx_seq_one_letter_code
_entity_poly.pdbx_strand_id
1 'polypeptide(L)'
;GLDLFVIHVEATDEAGHAGNVAEKVRALENWDSRILAGLIPALDSMGPWRLLMLPDHATPLTTRTHTADPVPYVLVDSAVDGPGGVFSESGVAAEPLVPGYQLVSRLLAG
;
A
#
# COMPACT_ATOMS: atom_id res chain seq x y z
N GLY A 1 -14.40 12.27 16.76
CA GLY A 1 -13.65 12.12 15.52
C GLY A 1 -13.47 10.68 15.12
N LEU A 2 -12.92 10.44 13.94
CA LEU A 2 -12.61 9.12 13.44
C LEU A 2 -11.16 8.78 13.79
N ASP A 3 -10.93 7.57 14.28
CA ASP A 3 -9.61 7.08 14.66
C ASP A 3 -8.93 6.28 13.55
N LEU A 4 -9.71 5.75 12.62
CA LEU A 4 -9.24 4.93 11.52
C LEU A 4 -10.02 5.21 10.23
N PHE A 5 -9.29 5.35 9.12
CA PHE A 5 -9.84 5.37 7.76
C PHE A 5 -9.29 4.22 6.96
N VAL A 6 -10.11 3.67 6.08
CA VAL A 6 -9.67 2.71 5.06
C VAL A 6 -10.03 3.26 3.70
N ILE A 7 -9.04 3.34 2.81
CA ILE A 7 -9.22 3.73 1.41
C ILE A 7 -8.92 2.51 0.56
N HIS A 8 -9.91 2.06 -0.20
CA HIS A 8 -9.78 0.91 -1.09
C HIS A 8 -9.80 1.37 -2.55
N VAL A 9 -8.84 0.90 -3.35
CA VAL A 9 -8.69 1.27 -4.76
C VAL A 9 -8.56 0.01 -5.59
N GLU A 10 -9.45 -0.16 -6.57
CA GLU A 10 -9.56 -1.38 -7.39
C GLU A 10 -8.85 -1.31 -8.74
N ALA A 11 -8.45 -0.12 -9.18
CA ALA A 11 -7.94 0.09 -10.54
C ALA A 11 -6.73 -0.78 -10.91
N THR A 12 -5.84 -1.04 -9.96
CA THR A 12 -4.67 -1.90 -10.18
C THR A 12 -5.05 -3.36 -10.38
N ASP A 13 -6.03 -3.84 -9.63
CA ASP A 13 -6.57 -5.20 -9.76
C ASP A 13 -7.26 -5.38 -11.12
N GLU A 14 -8.12 -4.44 -11.50
CA GLU A 14 -8.80 -4.46 -12.80
C GLU A 14 -7.81 -4.50 -13.97
N ALA A 15 -6.75 -3.68 -13.92
CA ALA A 15 -5.70 -3.69 -14.92
C ALA A 15 -4.90 -5.01 -14.92
N GLY A 16 -4.69 -5.61 -13.76
CA GLY A 16 -4.07 -6.92 -13.60
C GLY A 16 -4.89 -8.03 -14.28
N HIS A 17 -6.18 -8.09 -14.02
CA HIS A 17 -7.11 -9.03 -14.66
C HIS A 17 -7.15 -8.87 -16.18
N ALA A 18 -7.09 -7.64 -16.68
CA ALA A 18 -7.04 -7.34 -18.11
C ALA A 18 -5.68 -7.66 -18.75
N GLY A 19 -4.65 -7.89 -17.95
CA GLY A 19 -3.29 -8.06 -18.43
C GLY A 19 -2.71 -6.81 -19.08
N ASN A 20 -3.20 -5.63 -18.68
CA ASN A 20 -2.84 -4.34 -19.28
C ASN A 20 -1.75 -3.65 -18.47
N VAL A 21 -0.49 -3.77 -18.94
CA VAL A 21 0.68 -3.19 -18.27
C VAL A 21 0.58 -1.67 -18.15
N ALA A 22 0.26 -0.98 -19.24
CA ALA A 22 0.20 0.49 -19.27
C ALA A 22 -0.85 1.03 -18.30
N GLU A 23 -2.03 0.40 -18.24
CA GLU A 23 -3.11 0.79 -17.33
C GLU A 23 -2.74 0.51 -15.87
N LYS A 24 -2.04 -0.60 -15.60
CA LYS A 24 -1.60 -0.91 -14.24
C LYS A 24 -0.58 0.09 -13.71
N VAL A 25 0.39 0.46 -14.54
CA VAL A 25 1.37 1.51 -14.21
C VAL A 25 0.67 2.85 -13.97
N ARG A 26 -0.25 3.23 -14.86
CA ARG A 26 -1.02 4.47 -14.72
C ARG A 26 -1.85 4.47 -13.44
N ALA A 27 -2.47 3.35 -13.08
CA ALA A 27 -3.25 3.23 -11.85
C ALA A 27 -2.38 3.46 -10.61
N LEU A 28 -1.15 2.93 -10.59
CA LEU A 28 -0.20 3.17 -9.51
C LEU A 28 0.27 4.63 -9.45
N GLU A 29 0.58 5.22 -10.60
CA GLU A 29 0.97 6.63 -10.69
C GLU A 29 -0.15 7.56 -10.21
N ASN A 30 -1.40 7.28 -10.59
CA ASN A 30 -2.56 8.04 -10.14
C ASN A 30 -2.80 7.88 -8.65
N TRP A 31 -2.58 6.69 -8.11
CA TRP A 31 -2.70 6.44 -6.68
C TRP A 31 -1.71 7.32 -5.89
N ASP A 32 -0.48 7.40 -6.35
CA ASP A 32 0.54 8.26 -5.77
C ASP A 32 0.18 9.75 -5.91
N SER A 33 -0.07 10.22 -7.14
CA SER A 33 -0.23 11.65 -7.42
C SER A 33 -1.59 12.22 -7.00
N ARG A 34 -2.65 11.42 -7.02
CA ARG A 34 -4.02 11.89 -6.74
C ARG A 34 -4.52 11.54 -5.34
N ILE A 35 -3.97 10.51 -4.71
CA ILE A 35 -4.38 10.09 -3.37
C ILE A 35 -3.30 10.45 -2.36
N LEU A 36 -2.14 9.85 -2.43
CA LEU A 36 -1.08 10.05 -1.42
C LEU A 36 -0.59 11.49 -1.37
N ALA A 37 -0.42 12.13 -2.51
CA ALA A 37 0.08 13.51 -2.56
C ALA A 37 -0.83 14.52 -1.84
N GLY A 38 -2.14 14.23 -1.78
CA GLY A 38 -3.09 15.04 -1.02
C GLY A 38 -3.28 14.56 0.41
N LEU A 39 -3.25 13.25 0.62
CA LEU A 39 -3.50 12.62 1.92
C LEU A 39 -2.42 12.96 2.95
N ILE A 40 -1.14 12.84 2.59
CA ILE A 40 -0.03 13.04 3.52
C ILE A 40 -0.04 14.45 4.12
N PRO A 41 -0.11 15.54 3.33
CA PRO A 41 -0.23 16.88 3.90
C PRO A 41 -1.47 17.08 4.76
N ALA A 42 -2.59 16.47 4.40
CA ALA A 42 -3.83 16.55 5.19
C ALA A 42 -3.66 15.87 6.55
N LEU A 43 -3.03 14.70 6.60
CA LEU A 43 -2.72 14.01 7.84
C LEU A 43 -1.77 14.84 8.71
N ASP A 44 -0.73 15.43 8.14
CA ASP A 44 0.22 16.28 8.84
C ASP A 44 -0.48 17.47 9.54
N SER A 45 -1.52 18.02 8.91
CA SER A 45 -2.30 19.11 9.49
C SER A 45 -3.19 18.69 10.66
N MET A 46 -3.45 17.39 10.81
CA MET A 46 -4.33 16.85 11.85
C MET A 46 -3.60 16.41 13.12
N GLY A 47 -2.28 16.37 13.11
CA GLY A 47 -1.44 15.91 14.22
C GLY A 47 -0.76 14.59 13.93
N PRO A 48 -0.28 13.84 14.94
CA PRO A 48 0.40 12.57 14.72
C PRO A 48 -0.50 11.54 14.01
N TRP A 49 0.10 10.79 13.08
CA TRP A 49 -0.63 9.78 12.29
C TRP A 49 0.25 8.57 11.98
N ARG A 50 -0.41 7.46 11.63
CA ARG A 50 0.21 6.29 11.04
C ARG A 50 -0.53 5.89 9.78
N LEU A 51 0.22 5.37 8.83
CA LEU A 51 -0.29 4.95 7.53
C LEU A 51 0.21 3.55 7.22
N LEU A 52 -0.71 2.65 6.92
CA LEU A 52 -0.42 1.33 6.39
C LEU A 52 -0.86 1.29 4.93
N MET A 53 0.06 0.98 4.02
CA MET A 53 -0.22 0.80 2.60
C MET A 53 0.14 -0.62 2.19
N LEU A 54 -0.77 -1.31 1.53
CA LEU A 54 -0.54 -2.64 0.99
C LEU A 54 -1.59 -3.01 -0.06
N PRO A 55 -1.26 -3.90 -1.01
CA PRO A 55 -2.27 -4.64 -1.73
C PRO A 55 -2.93 -5.65 -0.79
N ASP A 56 -4.17 -5.99 -1.06
CA ASP A 56 -4.86 -7.09 -0.36
C ASP A 56 -4.40 -8.46 -0.86
N HIS A 57 -4.03 -8.54 -2.15
CA HIS A 57 -3.49 -9.73 -2.80
C HIS A 57 -2.71 -9.35 -4.06
N ALA A 58 -1.95 -10.29 -4.60
CA ALA A 58 -1.33 -10.15 -5.90
C ALA A 58 -2.33 -10.46 -7.02
N THR A 59 -2.26 -9.71 -8.11
CA THR A 59 -2.96 -9.98 -9.38
C THR A 59 -1.96 -9.79 -10.51
N PRO A 60 -1.03 -10.74 -10.69
CA PRO A 60 0.03 -10.60 -11.68
C PRO A 60 -0.51 -10.50 -13.10
N LEU A 61 0.11 -9.65 -13.90
CA LEU A 61 -0.24 -9.47 -15.32
C LEU A 61 -0.12 -10.76 -16.13
N THR A 62 0.78 -11.66 -15.72
CA THR A 62 1.01 -12.94 -16.37
C THR A 62 -0.11 -13.95 -16.14
N THR A 63 -0.70 -13.95 -14.95
CA THR A 63 -1.78 -14.87 -14.58
C THR A 63 -3.16 -14.30 -14.81
N ARG A 64 -3.30 -12.96 -14.77
CA ARG A 64 -4.55 -12.22 -14.89
C ARG A 64 -5.62 -12.64 -13.87
N THR A 65 -5.16 -13.17 -12.74
CA THR A 65 -6.03 -13.60 -11.63
C THR A 65 -5.27 -13.47 -10.31
N HIS A 66 -6.00 -13.60 -9.22
CA HIS A 66 -5.41 -13.54 -7.89
C HIS A 66 -4.48 -14.71 -7.64
N THR A 67 -3.36 -14.44 -6.98
CA THR A 67 -2.40 -15.46 -6.55
C THR A 67 -2.12 -15.32 -5.06
N ALA A 68 -1.55 -16.38 -4.47
CA ALA A 68 -1.19 -16.41 -3.06
C ALA A 68 0.22 -15.86 -2.78
N ASP A 69 0.85 -15.23 -3.77
CA ASP A 69 2.17 -14.64 -3.59
C ASP A 69 2.17 -13.58 -2.50
N PRO A 70 3.22 -13.49 -1.68
CA PRO A 70 3.39 -12.41 -0.74
C PRO A 70 3.37 -11.04 -1.44
N VAL A 71 2.79 -10.05 -0.77
CA VAL A 71 2.71 -8.68 -1.27
C VAL A 71 3.52 -7.74 -0.38
N PRO A 72 4.08 -6.65 -0.94
CA PRO A 72 4.78 -5.67 -0.14
C PRO A 72 3.80 -4.86 0.72
N TYR A 73 4.26 -4.42 1.88
CA TYR A 73 3.55 -3.43 2.67
C TYR A 73 4.52 -2.38 3.21
N VAL A 74 3.99 -1.22 3.57
CA VAL A 74 4.73 -0.21 4.29
C VAL A 74 3.87 0.34 5.43
N LEU A 75 4.48 0.47 6.60
CA LEU A 75 3.87 1.07 7.78
C LEU A 75 4.70 2.29 8.16
N VAL A 76 4.06 3.45 8.13
CA VAL A 76 4.69 4.73 8.43
C VAL A 76 4.12 5.30 9.72
N ASP A 77 5.00 5.77 10.59
CA ASP A 77 4.65 6.53 11.78
C ASP A 77 5.24 7.94 11.64
N SER A 78 4.40 8.96 11.70
CA SER A 78 4.84 10.36 11.54
C SER A 78 5.80 10.84 12.61
N ALA A 79 5.83 10.16 13.76
CA ALA A 79 6.71 10.50 14.89
C ALA A 79 8.09 9.81 14.81
N VAL A 80 8.31 8.94 13.83
CA VAL A 80 9.53 8.13 13.71
C VAL A 80 10.18 8.38 12.36
N ASP A 81 11.46 8.77 12.36
CA ASP A 81 12.26 8.86 11.16
C ASP A 81 12.77 7.47 10.80
N GLY A 82 12.49 7.02 9.59
CA GLY A 82 12.97 5.76 9.06
C GLY A 82 14.00 5.97 7.95
N PRO A 83 14.71 4.90 7.54
CA PRO A 83 15.72 4.99 6.49
C PRO A 83 15.12 5.19 5.09
N GLY A 84 13.80 5.01 4.94
CA GLY A 84 13.17 4.95 3.64
C GLY A 84 13.47 3.63 2.91
N GLY A 85 12.89 3.49 1.74
CA GLY A 85 13.06 2.29 0.92
C GLY A 85 12.22 2.33 -0.34
N VAL A 86 12.22 1.23 -1.07
CA VAL A 86 11.42 1.07 -2.29
C VAL A 86 10.22 0.17 -1.99
N PHE A 87 9.03 0.70 -2.21
CA PHE A 87 7.77 -0.02 -2.04
C PHE A 87 7.49 -0.87 -3.28
N SER A 88 8.10 -2.05 -3.32
CA SER A 88 7.92 -3.04 -4.39
C SER A 88 8.30 -4.42 -3.88
N GLU A 89 7.90 -5.46 -4.59
CA GLU A 89 8.25 -6.84 -4.24
C GLU A 89 9.77 -7.04 -4.15
N SER A 90 10.51 -6.50 -5.11
CA SER A 90 11.98 -6.60 -5.11
C SER A 90 12.62 -5.74 -4.02
N GLY A 91 12.05 -4.57 -3.73
CA GLY A 91 12.56 -3.66 -2.70
C GLY A 91 12.47 -4.22 -1.29
N VAL A 92 11.52 -5.11 -1.02
CA VAL A 92 11.29 -5.73 0.29
C VAL A 92 11.58 -7.22 0.32
N ALA A 93 12.20 -7.78 -0.72
CA ALA A 93 12.42 -9.22 -0.87
C ALA A 93 13.23 -9.85 0.28
N ALA A 94 14.12 -9.08 0.92
CA ALA A 94 14.92 -9.53 2.05
C ALA A 94 14.23 -9.41 3.41
N GLU A 95 13.07 -8.74 3.46
CA GLU A 95 12.33 -8.54 4.70
C GLU A 95 11.56 -9.82 5.10
N PRO A 96 11.35 -10.04 6.40
CA PRO A 96 10.61 -11.21 6.85
C PRO A 96 9.13 -11.15 6.41
N LEU A 97 8.56 -12.32 6.13
CA LEU A 97 7.14 -12.44 5.87
C LEU A 97 6.33 -12.23 7.16
N VAL A 98 5.26 -11.47 7.04
CA VAL A 98 4.36 -11.15 8.15
C VAL A 98 2.94 -11.59 7.78
N PRO A 99 2.23 -12.32 8.66
CA PRO A 99 0.82 -12.61 8.43
C PRO A 99 0.00 -11.33 8.31
N GLY A 100 -0.77 -11.19 7.23
CA GLY A 100 -1.50 -9.95 6.93
C GLY A 100 -2.48 -9.54 8.03
N TYR A 101 -3.11 -10.51 8.70
CA TYR A 101 -4.05 -10.22 9.78
C TYR A 101 -3.44 -9.51 11.00
N GLN A 102 -2.12 -9.52 11.13
CA GLN A 102 -1.41 -8.82 12.22
C GLN A 102 -1.20 -7.33 11.93
N LEU A 103 -1.30 -6.90 10.69
CA LEU A 103 -0.90 -5.55 10.29
C LEU A 103 -1.81 -4.45 10.86
N VAL A 104 -3.11 -4.68 10.90
CA VAL A 104 -4.04 -3.71 11.51
C VAL A 104 -3.75 -3.52 13.00
N SER A 105 -3.46 -4.61 13.70
CA SER A 105 -3.08 -4.52 15.12
C SER A 105 -1.79 -3.71 15.30
N ARG A 106 -0.82 -3.87 14.42
CA ARG A 106 0.42 -3.08 14.44
C ARG A 106 0.15 -1.60 14.15
N LEU A 107 -0.73 -1.30 13.21
CA LEU A 107 -1.14 0.07 12.90
C LEU A 107 -1.74 0.77 14.11
N LEU A 108 -2.60 0.08 14.85
CA LEU A 108 -3.34 0.64 15.97
C LEU A 108 -2.55 0.66 17.29
N ALA A 109 -1.63 -0.28 17.47
CA ALA A 109 -0.90 -0.42 18.74
C ALA A 109 0.20 0.65 18.93
N GLY A 110 0.74 1.15 17.87
CA GLY A 110 1.79 2.17 17.95
C GLY A 110 3.05 1.65 18.54
#